data_941ff2144342c47fdb298109b2d75798
#
_entry.id   941ff2144342c47fdb298109b2d75798
#
_cell.length_a   1.000
_cell.length_b   1.000
_cell.length_c   1.000
_cell.angle_alpha   90.00
_cell.angle_beta   90.00
_cell.angle_gamma   90.00
#
_symmetry.space_group_name_H-M   'P 1'
#
loop_
_entity.id
_entity.type
_entity.pdbx_description
1 polymer ?
#
loop_
_entity_poly.entity_id
_entity_poly.type
_entity_poly.pdbx_seq_one_letter_code
_entity_poly.pdbx_strand_id
1 'polypeptide(L)'
;MSTEEKQNEVAAESASHEPMTPSAGSANGGGAGGPITLFFIIGLVASLIVGWIIFPQLLYSKKSQPIDFNHVLHMDLVDEGCESCHFFRDDGSYSGVPKLAQCIDCHEEVNGEDPHEVKFVEEYVAKEREVPWLVYSRQPDCVFFSHAAHVKMGDMDCAACHGNIGESKSMKVYQENRITGYSRDIWGDNIGGWFSRDPQKRMKMFIC
;
A
#
# COMPACT_ATOMS: atom_id res chain seq x y z
N MET A 1 29.08 -79.08 -2.42
CA MET A 1 29.71 -79.54 -1.14
C MET A 1 28.80 -78.96 -0.09
N SER A 2 27.80 -79.82 0.34
CA SER A 2 27.93 -80.66 1.53
C SER A 2 28.02 -79.83 2.76
N THR A 3 27.21 -79.93 3.74
CA THR A 3 26.38 -80.92 4.40
C THR A 3 25.69 -80.23 5.60
N GLU A 4 24.58 -80.61 5.89
CA GLU A 4 23.82 -81.42 6.85
C GLU A 4 23.25 -80.58 7.98
N GLU A 5 21.96 -80.40 8.06
CA GLU A 5 20.99 -81.32 8.73
C GLU A 5 21.34 -81.64 10.18
N LYS A 6 20.60 -81.08 11.11
CA LYS A 6 20.18 -81.81 12.32
C LYS A 6 18.86 -81.23 12.86
N GLN A 7 17.87 -82.07 12.73
CA GLN A 7 16.62 -82.08 13.49
C GLN A 7 16.91 -82.20 14.98
N ASN A 8 16.16 -81.55 15.78
CA ASN A 8 15.84 -82.12 17.11
C ASN A 8 14.43 -81.63 17.53
N GLU A 9 13.62 -82.65 17.58
CA GLU A 9 12.25 -82.70 18.06
C GLU A 9 12.28 -82.80 19.60
N VAL A 10 11.51 -81.98 20.31
CA VAL A 10 11.02 -82.31 21.67
C VAL A 10 9.76 -81.54 21.99
N ALA A 11 8.72 -82.29 22.22
CA ALA A 11 7.62 -82.19 23.18
C ALA A 11 6.69 -81.01 23.18
N ALA A 12 5.47 -81.28 22.84
CA ALA A 12 4.24 -80.57 23.14
C ALA A 12 4.05 -80.41 24.66
N GLU A 13 3.87 -79.17 25.12
CA GLU A 13 3.25 -78.91 26.44
C GLU A 13 2.03 -78.05 26.21
N SER A 14 0.89 -78.67 26.45
CA SER A 14 -0.44 -78.14 26.42
C SER A 14 -0.60 -77.16 27.58
N ALA A 15 -0.54 -75.79 27.31
CA ALA A 15 -0.99 -74.83 28.21
C ALA A 15 -2.29 -74.18 27.71
N SER A 16 -3.34 -74.49 28.44
CA SER A 16 -4.68 -73.95 28.28
C SER A 16 -4.66 -72.41 28.35
N HIS A 17 -4.88 -71.78 27.20
CA HIS A 17 -4.98 -70.37 27.12
C HIS A 17 -6.45 -69.97 27.34
N GLU A 18 -6.74 -69.39 28.52
CA GLU A 18 -8.01 -68.73 28.78
C GLU A 18 -8.07 -67.43 27.92
N PRO A 19 -9.17 -67.16 27.24
CA PRO A 19 -9.30 -65.94 26.53
C PRO A 19 -9.50 -64.78 27.50
N MET A 20 -8.48 -63.91 27.66
CA MET A 20 -8.68 -62.63 28.29
C MET A 20 -9.61 -61.76 27.45
N THR A 21 -10.82 -61.61 27.94
CA THR A 21 -11.73 -60.60 27.43
C THR A 21 -11.13 -59.21 27.67
N PRO A 22 -10.96 -58.37 26.62
CA PRO A 22 -10.54 -57.00 26.86
C PRO A 22 -11.66 -56.27 27.60
N SER A 23 -11.42 -55.88 28.82
CA SER A 23 -12.23 -54.92 29.56
C SER A 23 -12.30 -53.66 28.72
N ALA A 24 -13.44 -53.40 28.13
CA ALA A 24 -13.80 -52.12 27.50
C ALA A 24 -13.84 -51.06 28.61
N GLY A 25 -12.67 -50.52 28.95
CA GLY A 25 -12.55 -49.34 29.75
C GLY A 25 -13.23 -48.21 28.97
N SER A 26 -14.44 -47.85 29.37
CA SER A 26 -15.11 -46.65 28.93
C SER A 26 -14.22 -45.46 29.32
N ALA A 27 -13.34 -45.09 28.42
CA ALA A 27 -12.66 -43.79 28.51
C ALA A 27 -13.74 -42.73 28.28
N ASN A 28 -14.36 -42.31 29.37
CA ASN A 28 -15.02 -41.00 29.44
C ASN A 28 -13.93 -39.94 29.20
N GLY A 29 -13.55 -39.76 27.96
CA GLY A 29 -12.77 -38.63 27.47
C GLY A 29 -13.64 -37.38 27.62
N GLY A 30 -13.79 -36.90 28.86
CA GLY A 30 -14.37 -35.60 29.15
C GLY A 30 -13.61 -34.54 28.37
N GLY A 31 -14.27 -34.03 27.35
CA GLY A 31 -13.86 -33.11 26.31
C GLY A 31 -12.92 -31.95 26.66
N ALA A 32 -11.64 -32.22 26.76
CA ALA A 32 -10.62 -31.18 26.65
C ALA A 32 -10.62 -30.52 25.22
N GLY A 33 -11.25 -31.18 24.24
CA GLY A 33 -11.36 -30.66 22.87
C GLY A 33 -12.16 -29.34 22.77
N GLY A 34 -13.21 -29.19 23.54
CA GLY A 34 -14.03 -27.97 23.49
C GLY A 34 -13.27 -26.70 23.83
N PRO A 35 -12.61 -26.62 25.00
CA PRO A 35 -11.82 -25.45 25.35
C PRO A 35 -10.65 -25.20 24.39
N ILE A 36 -9.98 -26.24 23.92
CA ILE A 36 -8.88 -26.07 22.95
C ILE A 36 -9.41 -25.48 21.63
N THR A 37 -10.49 -25.99 21.09
CA THR A 37 -11.13 -25.46 19.89
C THR A 37 -11.57 -24.02 20.08
N LEU A 38 -12.15 -23.68 21.23
CA LEU A 38 -12.58 -22.31 21.56
C LEU A 38 -11.38 -21.36 21.58
N PHE A 39 -10.30 -21.68 22.27
CA PHE A 39 -9.10 -20.85 22.30
C PHE A 39 -8.45 -20.73 20.92
N PHE A 40 -8.45 -21.77 20.11
CA PHE A 40 -7.96 -21.72 18.74
C PHE A 40 -8.78 -20.75 17.89
N ILE A 41 -10.12 -20.80 17.97
CA ILE A 41 -11.01 -19.87 17.22
C ILE A 41 -10.79 -18.43 17.69
N ILE A 42 -10.73 -18.20 19.01
CA ILE A 42 -10.47 -16.86 19.55
C ILE A 42 -9.11 -16.33 19.07
N GLY A 43 -8.06 -17.15 19.15
CA GLY A 43 -6.73 -16.78 18.66
C GLY A 43 -6.70 -16.49 17.17
N LEU A 44 -7.39 -17.29 16.35
CA LEU A 44 -7.53 -17.07 14.93
C LEU A 44 -8.25 -15.75 14.62
N VAL A 45 -9.39 -15.51 15.24
CA VAL A 45 -10.15 -14.25 15.05
C VAL A 45 -9.32 -13.05 15.51
N ALA A 46 -8.68 -13.13 16.68
CA ALA A 46 -7.83 -12.06 17.17
C ALA A 46 -6.66 -11.78 16.22
N SER A 47 -5.99 -12.81 15.70
CA SER A 47 -4.88 -12.64 14.75
C SER A 47 -5.34 -12.01 13.42
N LEU A 48 -6.53 -12.39 12.94
CA LEU A 48 -7.11 -11.77 11.75
C LEU A 48 -7.43 -10.29 11.99
N ILE A 49 -8.01 -9.94 13.14
CA ILE A 49 -8.29 -8.54 13.49
C ILE A 49 -6.98 -7.73 13.57
N VAL A 50 -5.98 -8.27 14.27
CA VAL A 50 -4.67 -7.61 14.38
C VAL A 50 -4.02 -7.45 13.01
N GLY A 51 -3.97 -8.51 12.22
CA GLY A 51 -3.29 -8.51 10.91
C GLY A 51 -3.98 -7.66 9.84
N TRP A 52 -5.31 -7.66 9.80
CA TRP A 52 -6.05 -7.01 8.71
C TRP A 52 -6.62 -5.63 9.05
N ILE A 53 -6.81 -5.34 10.32
CA ILE A 53 -7.39 -4.07 10.76
C ILE A 53 -6.36 -3.22 11.47
N ILE A 54 -5.75 -3.72 12.54
CA ILE A 54 -4.87 -2.92 13.41
C ILE A 54 -3.54 -2.64 12.72
N PHE A 55 -2.89 -3.68 12.19
CA PHE A 55 -1.56 -3.54 11.56
C PHE A 55 -1.55 -2.56 10.38
N PRO A 56 -2.49 -2.61 9.40
CA PRO A 56 -2.52 -1.64 8.32
C PRO A 56 -2.72 -0.20 8.80
N GLN A 57 -3.48 0.03 9.89
CA GLN A 57 -3.66 1.36 10.44
C GLN A 57 -2.38 1.89 11.11
N LEU A 58 -1.65 1.03 11.80
CA LEU A 58 -0.37 1.38 12.44
C LEU A 58 0.78 1.52 11.43
N LEU A 59 0.67 0.86 10.28
CA LEU A 59 1.71 0.87 9.25
C LEU A 59 1.89 2.24 8.61
N TYR A 60 0.86 3.08 8.58
CA TYR A 60 0.90 4.39 7.93
C TYR A 60 0.84 5.53 8.95
N SER A 61 1.75 6.51 8.79
CA SER A 61 1.67 7.80 9.46
C SER A 61 1.01 8.82 8.54
N LYS A 62 0.16 9.66 9.11
CA LYS A 62 -0.49 10.77 8.37
C LYS A 62 0.34 12.02 8.52
N LYS A 63 0.63 12.69 7.41
CA LYS A 63 1.35 13.97 7.35
C LYS A 63 0.55 14.94 6.50
N SER A 64 0.45 16.19 6.94
CA SER A 64 -0.10 17.27 6.11
C SER A 64 0.98 17.76 5.15
N GLN A 65 0.58 18.25 4.00
CA GLN A 65 1.46 18.98 3.11
C GLN A 65 2.00 20.26 3.80
N PRO A 66 3.17 20.74 3.43
CA PRO A 66 3.75 21.97 3.98
C PRO A 66 2.83 23.18 3.87
N ILE A 67 2.15 23.29 2.73
CA ILE A 67 1.07 24.25 2.43
C ILE A 67 -0.07 23.49 1.76
N ASP A 68 -1.29 24.00 1.86
CA ASP A 68 -2.40 23.48 1.06
C ASP A 68 -2.38 24.12 -0.33
N PHE A 69 -2.72 23.38 -1.37
CA PHE A 69 -2.72 23.84 -2.74
C PHE A 69 -4.08 23.58 -3.39
N ASN A 70 -4.69 24.61 -3.93
CA ASN A 70 -5.98 24.56 -4.59
C ASN A 70 -5.82 24.48 -6.11
N HIS A 71 -5.88 23.28 -6.68
CA HIS A 71 -5.76 23.08 -8.13
C HIS A 71 -6.89 23.77 -8.89
N VAL A 72 -8.14 23.72 -8.39
CA VAL A 72 -9.30 24.35 -9.07
C VAL A 72 -9.03 25.80 -9.36
N LEU A 73 -8.56 26.55 -8.34
CA LEU A 73 -8.28 27.97 -8.50
C LEU A 73 -7.17 28.23 -9.54
N HIS A 74 -6.10 27.44 -9.52
CA HIS A 74 -4.98 27.60 -10.45
C HIS A 74 -5.32 27.16 -11.86
N MET A 75 -6.14 26.11 -12.04
CA MET A 75 -6.60 25.66 -13.36
C MET A 75 -7.44 26.71 -14.08
N ASP A 76 -8.16 27.57 -13.35
CA ASP A 76 -8.92 28.68 -13.92
C ASP A 76 -8.03 29.89 -14.34
N LEU A 77 -6.77 29.93 -13.89
CA LEU A 77 -5.82 31.02 -14.12
C LEU A 77 -4.78 30.71 -15.20
N VAL A 78 -4.70 29.45 -15.66
CA VAL A 78 -3.70 28.99 -16.64
C VAL A 78 -4.33 28.44 -17.91
N ASP A 79 -3.68 28.66 -19.06
CA ASP A 79 -4.24 28.34 -20.38
C ASP A 79 -3.99 26.87 -20.79
N GLU A 80 -2.84 26.29 -20.39
CA GLU A 80 -2.41 24.96 -20.83
C GLU A 80 -2.77 23.84 -19.82
N GLY A 81 -3.62 24.14 -18.85
CA GLY A 81 -4.06 23.17 -17.87
C GLY A 81 -2.91 22.58 -17.06
N CYS A 82 -2.82 21.23 -17.01
CA CYS A 82 -1.79 20.55 -16.23
C CYS A 82 -0.37 20.91 -16.70
N GLU A 83 -0.17 21.09 -17.99
CA GLU A 83 1.16 21.35 -18.58
C GLU A 83 1.70 22.75 -18.28
N SER A 84 0.87 23.69 -17.83
CA SER A 84 1.35 24.99 -17.37
C SER A 84 2.31 24.91 -16.18
N CYS A 85 2.12 23.89 -15.34
CA CYS A 85 2.96 23.68 -14.14
C CYS A 85 3.75 22.38 -14.19
N HIS A 86 3.21 21.33 -14.85
CA HIS A 86 3.78 20.01 -14.97
C HIS A 86 4.17 19.71 -16.42
N PHE A 87 5.20 20.36 -16.93
CA PHE A 87 5.56 20.36 -18.35
C PHE A 87 6.71 19.39 -18.69
N PHE A 88 6.86 19.17 -19.98
CA PHE A 88 8.05 18.51 -20.54
C PHE A 88 9.06 19.58 -20.98
N ARG A 89 10.33 19.38 -20.59
CA ARG A 89 11.42 20.24 -21.03
C ARG A 89 11.80 19.94 -22.49
N ASP A 90 12.58 20.81 -23.10
CA ASP A 90 13.05 20.67 -24.49
C ASP A 90 13.81 19.37 -24.74
N ASP A 91 14.49 18.85 -23.71
CA ASP A 91 15.19 17.58 -23.77
C ASP A 91 14.28 16.35 -23.61
N GLY A 92 12.96 16.56 -23.50
CA GLY A 92 11.96 15.52 -23.30
C GLY A 92 11.82 15.04 -21.87
N SER A 93 12.60 15.55 -20.93
CA SER A 93 12.45 15.21 -19.51
C SER A 93 11.22 15.88 -18.90
N TYR A 94 10.57 15.18 -17.99
CA TYR A 94 9.39 15.70 -17.29
C TYR A 94 9.79 16.55 -16.08
N SER A 95 9.15 17.72 -15.89
CA SER A 95 9.48 18.65 -14.81
C SER A 95 9.18 18.09 -13.41
N GLY A 96 8.17 17.23 -13.30
CA GLY A 96 7.70 16.68 -12.02
C GLY A 96 6.91 17.71 -11.21
N VAL A 97 7.19 17.77 -9.92
CA VAL A 97 6.58 18.76 -9.02
C VAL A 97 7.14 20.16 -9.36
N PRO A 98 6.28 21.18 -9.51
CA PRO A 98 6.71 22.54 -9.83
C PRO A 98 7.74 23.09 -8.83
N LYS A 99 8.68 23.83 -9.36
CA LYS A 99 9.72 24.52 -8.59
C LYS A 99 9.26 25.89 -8.17
N LEU A 100 9.88 26.44 -7.13
CA LEU A 100 9.57 27.77 -6.61
C LEU A 100 9.56 28.83 -7.73
N ALA A 101 10.52 28.77 -8.65
CA ALA A 101 10.62 29.72 -9.77
C ALA A 101 9.35 29.81 -10.63
N GLN A 102 8.57 28.74 -10.72
CA GLN A 102 7.31 28.72 -11.49
C GLN A 102 6.16 29.37 -10.72
N CYS A 103 6.27 29.49 -9.42
CA CYS A 103 5.25 30.07 -8.56
C CYS A 103 5.45 31.59 -8.37
N ILE A 104 6.71 32.03 -8.37
CA ILE A 104 7.10 33.42 -8.09
C ILE A 104 6.51 34.41 -9.10
N ASP A 105 6.35 34.01 -10.38
CA ASP A 105 5.80 34.87 -11.42
C ASP A 105 4.44 35.49 -11.04
N CYS A 106 3.66 34.78 -10.20
CA CYS A 106 2.38 35.26 -9.70
C CYS A 106 2.39 35.55 -8.18
N HIS A 107 3.31 34.90 -7.44
CA HIS A 107 3.36 34.92 -5.98
C HIS A 107 4.64 35.60 -5.43
N GLU A 108 5.14 36.65 -6.10
CA GLU A 108 6.20 37.47 -5.55
C GLU A 108 5.75 38.14 -4.25
N GLU A 109 4.47 38.50 -4.18
CA GLU A 109 3.79 39.05 -3.00
C GLU A 109 2.51 38.28 -2.70
N VAL A 110 1.93 38.49 -1.52
CA VAL A 110 0.63 37.88 -1.15
C VAL A 110 -0.48 38.57 -1.93
N ASN A 111 -1.24 37.82 -2.71
CA ASN A 111 -2.33 38.32 -3.54
C ASN A 111 -3.70 38.28 -2.86
N GLY A 112 -3.84 37.47 -1.80
CA GLY A 112 -5.11 37.27 -1.11
C GLY A 112 -4.98 37.21 0.41
N GLU A 113 -5.99 36.65 1.05
CA GLU A 113 -6.04 36.50 2.51
C GLU A 113 -5.90 35.06 2.96
N ASP A 114 -5.59 34.12 2.02
CA ASP A 114 -5.46 32.71 2.36
C ASP A 114 -4.20 32.49 3.22
N PRO A 115 -4.34 31.90 4.42
CA PRO A 115 -3.20 31.70 5.32
C PRO A 115 -2.13 30.75 4.74
N HIS A 116 -2.47 29.90 3.79
CA HIS A 116 -1.51 29.03 3.10
C HIS A 116 -0.70 29.81 2.07
N GLU A 117 -1.30 30.78 1.39
CA GLU A 117 -0.60 31.70 0.50
C GLU A 117 0.35 32.60 1.29
N VAL A 118 -0.13 33.23 2.38
CA VAL A 118 0.71 34.03 3.27
C VAL A 118 1.92 33.23 3.73
N LYS A 119 1.69 32.02 4.22
CA LYS A 119 2.77 31.12 4.63
C LYS A 119 3.71 30.78 3.48
N PHE A 120 3.18 30.59 2.27
CA PHE A 120 3.99 30.29 1.09
C PHE A 120 4.95 31.44 0.78
N VAL A 121 4.45 32.68 0.72
CA VAL A 121 5.26 33.84 0.44
C VAL A 121 6.30 34.10 1.55
N GLU A 122 5.90 34.06 2.81
CA GLU A 122 6.79 34.37 3.94
C GLU A 122 7.83 33.30 4.21
N GLU A 123 7.46 32.00 4.04
CA GLU A 123 8.33 30.91 4.43
C GLU A 123 9.16 30.33 3.27
N TYR A 124 8.70 30.49 2.03
CA TYR A 124 9.37 29.89 0.87
C TYR A 124 9.86 30.95 -0.11
N VAL A 125 9.01 31.88 -0.56
CA VAL A 125 9.40 32.91 -1.53
C VAL A 125 10.41 33.89 -0.92
N ALA A 126 10.09 34.50 0.21
CA ALA A 126 10.97 35.46 0.88
C ALA A 126 12.32 34.88 1.32
N LYS A 127 12.39 33.57 1.47
CA LYS A 127 13.61 32.83 1.87
C LYS A 127 14.28 32.10 0.71
N GLU A 128 13.80 32.27 -0.52
CA GLU A 128 14.29 31.59 -1.72
C GLU A 128 14.44 30.07 -1.53
N ARG A 129 13.46 29.45 -0.86
CA ARG A 129 13.52 28.04 -0.46
C ARG A 129 12.42 27.25 -1.13
N GLU A 130 12.80 26.12 -1.74
CA GLU A 130 11.85 25.17 -2.32
C GLU A 130 10.88 24.64 -1.27
N VAL A 131 9.61 24.48 -1.68
CA VAL A 131 8.59 23.83 -0.83
C VAL A 131 8.91 22.35 -0.74
N PRO A 132 9.06 21.75 0.46
CA PRO A 132 9.36 20.33 0.63
C PRO A 132 8.10 19.49 0.47
N TRP A 133 7.58 19.44 -0.76
CA TRP A 133 6.38 18.69 -1.08
C TRP A 133 6.50 17.19 -0.75
N LEU A 134 5.45 16.65 -0.17
CA LEU A 134 5.31 15.21 0.03
C LEU A 134 4.70 14.59 -1.23
N VAL A 135 5.55 13.96 -2.05
CA VAL A 135 5.17 13.48 -3.38
C VAL A 135 4.40 12.17 -3.30
N TYR A 136 3.10 12.22 -3.59
CA TYR A 136 2.21 11.04 -3.51
C TYR A 136 2.59 9.90 -4.46
N SER A 137 3.11 10.24 -5.63
CA SER A 137 3.35 9.29 -6.73
C SER A 137 4.81 8.95 -6.94
N ARG A 138 5.68 9.31 -5.98
CA ARG A 138 7.10 8.95 -6.06
C ARG A 138 7.24 7.43 -6.09
N GLN A 139 7.72 6.91 -7.22
CA GLN A 139 7.99 5.48 -7.36
C GLN A 139 9.21 5.07 -6.56
N PRO A 140 9.30 3.80 -6.10
CA PRO A 140 10.50 3.25 -5.53
C PRO A 140 11.68 3.36 -6.49
N ASP A 141 12.89 3.52 -5.96
CA ASP A 141 14.11 3.74 -6.77
C ASP A 141 14.45 2.57 -7.71
N CYS A 142 13.88 1.38 -7.46
CA CYS A 142 14.01 0.22 -8.35
C CYS A 142 13.00 0.19 -9.50
N VAL A 143 12.05 1.13 -9.55
CA VAL A 143 11.03 1.21 -10.60
C VAL A 143 11.36 2.35 -11.56
N PHE A 144 11.68 1.99 -12.80
CA PHE A 144 11.82 2.98 -13.86
C PHE A 144 10.44 3.34 -14.42
N PHE A 145 10.07 4.61 -14.32
CA PHE A 145 8.85 5.15 -14.92
C PHE A 145 9.16 6.37 -15.77
N SER A 146 8.66 6.40 -17.00
CA SER A 146 8.85 7.51 -17.93
C SER A 146 7.50 8.14 -18.29
N HIS A 147 7.28 9.38 -17.87
CA HIS A 147 6.13 10.16 -18.33
C HIS A 147 6.17 10.35 -19.85
N ALA A 148 7.33 10.60 -20.43
CA ALA A 148 7.45 10.78 -21.89
C ALA A 148 6.95 9.57 -22.67
N ALA A 149 7.27 8.35 -22.22
CA ALA A 149 6.79 7.14 -22.88
C ALA A 149 5.26 6.99 -22.83
N HIS A 150 4.63 7.37 -21.73
CA HIS A 150 3.19 7.21 -21.55
C HIS A 150 2.40 8.38 -22.16
N VAL A 151 2.84 9.61 -21.91
CA VAL A 151 2.11 10.82 -22.36
C VAL A 151 2.47 11.19 -23.80
N LYS A 152 3.78 11.36 -24.13
CA LYS A 152 4.18 11.82 -25.47
C LYS A 152 4.12 10.73 -26.53
N MET A 153 4.48 9.49 -26.19
CA MET A 153 4.48 8.38 -27.14
C MET A 153 3.18 7.56 -27.11
N GLY A 154 2.61 7.39 -25.91
CA GLY A 154 1.38 6.61 -25.70
C GLY A 154 0.10 7.43 -25.76
N ASP A 155 0.18 8.76 -25.91
CA ASP A 155 -0.96 9.69 -25.96
C ASP A 155 -1.94 9.52 -24.80
N MET A 156 -1.41 9.24 -23.61
CA MET A 156 -2.21 9.03 -22.40
C MET A 156 -2.46 10.36 -21.70
N ASP A 157 -3.72 10.63 -21.38
CA ASP A 157 -4.12 11.78 -20.57
C ASP A 157 -3.61 11.67 -19.13
N CYS A 158 -3.24 12.80 -18.54
CA CYS A 158 -2.80 12.90 -17.14
C CYS A 158 -3.85 12.34 -16.18
N ALA A 159 -5.13 12.66 -16.42
CA ALA A 159 -6.24 12.20 -15.59
C ALA A 159 -6.44 10.68 -15.61
N ALA A 160 -6.03 9.99 -16.68
CA ALA A 160 -6.12 8.52 -16.76
C ALA A 160 -5.36 7.84 -15.62
N CYS A 161 -4.21 8.40 -15.23
CA CYS A 161 -3.37 7.84 -14.14
C CYS A 161 -3.53 8.59 -12.83
N HIS A 162 -3.68 9.92 -12.85
CA HIS A 162 -3.74 10.77 -11.66
C HIS A 162 -5.16 11.06 -11.17
N GLY A 163 -6.19 10.68 -11.95
CA GLY A 163 -7.58 11.07 -11.68
C GLY A 163 -7.76 12.57 -11.87
N ASN A 164 -8.91 13.09 -11.48
CA ASN A 164 -9.27 14.50 -11.66
C ASN A 164 -8.63 15.43 -10.61
N ILE A 165 -7.29 15.34 -10.45
CA ILE A 165 -6.57 16.14 -9.45
C ILE A 165 -6.73 17.65 -9.70
N GLY A 166 -6.90 18.06 -10.95
CA GLY A 166 -7.18 19.46 -11.33
C GLY A 166 -8.45 20.02 -10.70
N GLU A 167 -9.40 19.18 -10.29
CA GLU A 167 -10.65 19.58 -9.61
C GLU A 167 -10.51 19.60 -8.09
N SER A 168 -9.32 19.35 -7.53
CA SER A 168 -9.12 19.32 -6.10
C SER A 168 -8.97 20.73 -5.53
N LYS A 169 -9.73 21.01 -4.46
CA LYS A 169 -9.67 22.29 -3.72
C LYS A 169 -8.67 22.30 -2.58
N SER A 170 -8.15 21.12 -2.23
CA SER A 170 -7.16 20.93 -1.17
C SER A 170 -6.32 19.71 -1.43
N MET A 171 -5.15 19.65 -0.83
CA MET A 171 -4.24 18.53 -0.92
C MET A 171 -4.71 17.37 -0.04
N LYS A 172 -4.56 16.14 -0.54
CA LYS A 172 -4.82 14.95 0.27
C LYS A 172 -3.87 14.87 1.46
N VAL A 173 -4.34 14.26 2.55
CA VAL A 173 -3.45 13.86 3.65
C VAL A 173 -2.45 12.81 3.14
N TYR A 174 -1.16 13.12 3.23
CA TYR A 174 -0.11 12.20 2.85
C TYR A 174 -0.02 11.05 3.86
N GLN A 175 -0.06 9.82 3.39
CA GLN A 175 0.06 8.62 4.22
C GLN A 175 1.39 7.93 3.91
N GLU A 176 2.36 8.11 4.81
CA GLU A 176 3.69 7.52 4.68
C GLU A 176 3.74 6.14 5.34
N ASN A 177 4.22 5.17 4.61
CA ASN A 177 4.51 3.87 5.17
C ASN A 177 5.72 3.96 6.11
N ARG A 178 5.55 3.59 7.37
CA ARG A 178 6.57 3.70 8.43
C ARG A 178 7.80 2.83 8.20
N ILE A 179 7.66 1.78 7.39
CA ILE A 179 8.76 0.83 7.11
C ILE A 179 9.52 1.25 5.85
N THR A 180 8.81 1.58 4.78
CA THR A 180 9.42 1.84 3.47
C THR A 180 9.64 3.31 3.18
N GLY A 181 9.00 4.23 3.90
CA GLY A 181 9.03 5.66 3.65
C GLY A 181 8.24 6.12 2.42
N TYR A 182 7.62 5.21 1.68
CA TYR A 182 6.83 5.56 0.51
C TYR A 182 5.39 5.93 0.84
N SER A 183 4.80 6.72 -0.03
CA SER A 183 3.37 7.05 0.06
C SER A 183 2.50 5.80 -0.14
N ARG A 184 1.38 5.75 0.57
CA ARG A 184 0.34 4.75 0.32
C ARG A 184 -0.20 4.84 -1.11
N ASP A 185 -0.21 6.04 -1.68
CA ASP A 185 -0.75 6.31 -3.01
C ASP A 185 0.03 5.68 -4.16
N ILE A 186 1.30 5.27 -3.95
CA ILE A 186 2.06 4.55 -4.99
C ILE A 186 1.43 3.21 -5.37
N TRP A 187 0.75 2.57 -4.41
CA TRP A 187 0.06 1.30 -4.65
C TRP A 187 -1.34 1.50 -5.22
N GLY A 188 -1.78 2.75 -5.36
CA GLY A 188 -3.16 3.11 -5.67
C GLY A 188 -4.11 2.67 -4.55
N ASP A 189 -5.40 2.86 -4.76
CA ASP A 189 -6.41 2.33 -3.85
C ASP A 189 -6.33 0.80 -3.79
N ASN A 190 -6.52 0.28 -2.60
CA ASN A 190 -6.43 -1.15 -2.26
C ASN A 190 -7.20 -2.06 -3.23
N ILE A 191 -7.06 -3.37 -3.03
CA ILE A 191 -7.75 -4.46 -3.74
C ILE A 191 -9.22 -4.14 -4.09
N GLY A 192 -9.94 -3.34 -3.27
CA GLY A 192 -11.25 -2.80 -3.59
C GLY A 192 -11.29 -1.79 -4.75
N GLY A 193 -10.18 -1.18 -5.11
CA GLY A 193 -10.07 -0.26 -6.27
C GLY A 193 -10.26 -0.98 -7.61
N TRP A 194 -9.96 -2.27 -7.70
CA TRP A 194 -10.21 -3.07 -8.90
C TRP A 194 -11.68 -3.08 -9.32
N PHE A 195 -12.60 -3.03 -8.35
CA PHE A 195 -14.04 -3.02 -8.60
C PHE A 195 -14.63 -1.59 -8.62
N SER A 196 -13.83 -0.58 -8.35
CA SER A 196 -14.30 0.81 -8.32
C SER A 196 -14.33 1.38 -9.74
N ARG A 197 -15.51 1.84 -10.14
CA ARG A 197 -15.72 2.66 -11.34
C ARG A 197 -15.54 4.16 -11.08
N ASP A 198 -14.98 4.52 -9.93
CA ASP A 198 -14.76 5.92 -9.56
C ASP A 198 -13.60 6.49 -10.41
N PRO A 199 -13.86 7.45 -11.31
CA PRO A 199 -12.84 8.04 -12.18
C PRO A 199 -11.78 8.84 -11.42
N GLN A 200 -12.02 9.18 -10.16
CA GLN A 200 -11.02 9.84 -9.30
C GLN A 200 -10.04 8.86 -8.66
N LYS A 201 -10.24 7.56 -8.83
CA LYS A 201 -9.33 6.54 -8.32
C LYS A 201 -8.23 6.31 -9.32
N ARG A 202 -7.02 6.49 -8.84
CA ARG A 202 -5.79 6.36 -9.62
C ARG A 202 -5.65 4.98 -10.24
N MET A 203 -5.31 4.95 -11.52
CA MET A 203 -4.97 3.73 -12.22
C MET A 203 -3.63 3.18 -11.71
N LYS A 204 -3.56 1.87 -11.54
CA LYS A 204 -2.30 1.19 -11.25
C LYS A 204 -1.66 0.75 -12.55
N MET A 205 -0.34 0.91 -12.67
CA MET A 205 0.41 0.56 -13.88
C MET A 205 0.21 -0.91 -14.30
N PHE A 206 -0.03 -1.84 -13.38
CA PHE A 206 -0.29 -3.24 -13.71
C PHE A 206 -1.71 -3.53 -14.21
N ILE A 207 -2.57 -2.51 -14.31
CA ILE A 207 -3.91 -2.63 -14.91
C ILE A 207 -3.88 -2.28 -16.39
N CYS A 208 -2.85 -1.54 -16.81
CA CYS A 208 -2.57 -1.26 -18.22
C CYS A 208 -2.00 -2.47 -18.92
#